data_c86e4929f31bc681155c940ead40018f
#
_entry.id   c86e4929f31bc681155c940ead40018f
#
_cell.length_a   1.000
_cell.length_b   1.000
_cell.length_c   1.000
_cell.angle_alpha   90.00
_cell.angle_beta   90.00
_cell.angle_gamma   90.00
#
_symmetry.space_group_name_H-M   'P 1'
#
loop_
_entity.id
_entity.type
_entity.pdbx_description
1 polymer ?
#
loop_
_entity_poly.entity_id
_entity_poly.type
_entity_poly.pdbx_seq_one_letter_code
_entity_poly.pdbx_strand_id
1 'polypeptide(L)'
;MPLYNICQNKLKDIILPKDIIIISGGGWMGNLWLHNEITVRNIINTYPNNKIIIFPQTIFYTDDYEGKKECEKTSKCVSNHNNLIICLREKRSYNVAKNNYKFQGDSKPILCPDIVLFGSCNYVEKVPNNKIKINICLRKDCEGVIDKRENLIEEISKYGEINEISTVVPRLVPLKNRIKELNESWKDFSSGRITITDRLHGMLFSILNGTPCIVLNNKTGKVFGVLEWIKSTKMVITASTEEEVLQNIPQALKLKESKYNRNLLKKEFEKMAKEIKKEIDENENQEINSDECSNKKL
;
A
#
# COMPACT_ATOMS: atom_id res chain seq x y z
N MET A 1 19.44 -2.79 18.54
CA MET A 1 18.94 -1.41 18.40
C MET A 1 18.31 -1.31 17.02
N PRO A 2 17.03 -0.95 16.85
CA PRO A 2 16.45 -0.84 15.53
C PRO A 2 17.20 0.21 14.71
N LEU A 3 17.39 -0.02 13.42
CA LEU A 3 18.02 0.92 12.45
C LEU A 3 17.46 2.35 12.58
N TYR A 4 16.19 2.47 12.95
CA TYR A 4 15.50 3.72 13.20
C TYR A 4 16.18 4.60 14.29
N ASN A 5 16.60 4.01 15.42
CA ASN A 5 17.24 4.78 16.50
C ASN A 5 18.62 5.32 16.11
N ILE A 6 19.29 4.66 15.17
CA ILE A 6 20.59 5.13 14.63
C ILE A 6 20.38 6.29 13.65
N CYS A 7 19.28 6.28 12.91
CA CYS A 7 18.96 7.31 11.92
C CYS A 7 18.37 8.59 12.55
N GLN A 8 17.67 8.53 13.69
CA GLN A 8 17.00 9.68 14.30
C GLN A 8 17.96 10.83 14.61
N ASN A 9 19.10 10.55 15.21
CA ASN A 9 20.04 11.62 15.57
C ASN A 9 20.72 12.25 14.33
N LYS A 10 20.99 11.44 13.28
CA LYS A 10 21.57 11.95 12.03
C LYS A 10 20.57 12.71 11.16
N LEU A 11 19.29 12.33 11.21
CA LEU A 11 18.25 12.98 10.41
C LEU A 11 17.83 14.34 10.99
N LYS A 12 17.94 14.56 12.30
CA LYS A 12 17.65 15.86 12.93
C LYS A 12 18.54 16.98 12.42
N ASP A 13 19.76 16.66 12.04
CA ASP A 13 20.72 17.63 11.50
C ASP A 13 20.57 17.83 9.97
N ILE A 14 19.78 16.99 9.32
CA ILE A 14 19.57 16.99 7.86
C ILE A 14 18.20 17.56 7.49
N ILE A 15 17.15 17.20 8.23
CA ILE A 15 15.78 17.63 7.94
C ILE A 15 15.58 19.05 8.50
N LEU A 16 15.34 19.99 7.59
CA LEU A 16 15.07 21.38 7.91
C LEU A 16 13.57 21.60 8.23
N PRO A 17 13.19 22.64 8.98
CA PRO A 17 11.79 22.92 9.32
C PRO A 17 10.84 23.06 8.12
N LYS A 18 11.36 23.50 6.95
CA LYS A 18 10.60 23.65 5.71
C LYS A 18 10.46 22.36 4.89
N ASP A 19 11.18 21.30 5.24
CA ASP A 19 11.14 20.06 4.48
C ASP A 19 9.82 19.31 4.70
N ILE A 20 9.30 18.71 3.63
CA ILE A 20 8.14 17.83 3.70
C ILE A 20 8.61 16.40 3.94
N ILE A 21 8.13 15.78 5.00
CA ILE A 21 8.46 14.41 5.34
C ILE A 21 7.41 13.47 4.72
N ILE A 22 7.84 12.60 3.82
CA ILE A 22 6.97 11.60 3.22
C ILE A 22 7.27 10.23 3.83
N ILE A 23 6.26 9.61 4.43
CA ILE A 23 6.31 8.25 4.95
C ILE A 23 5.68 7.32 3.91
N SER A 24 6.41 6.26 3.53
CA SER A 24 5.94 5.31 2.52
C SER A 24 4.60 4.67 2.91
N GLY A 25 3.76 4.39 1.91
CA GLY A 25 2.51 3.65 2.08
C GLY A 25 2.73 2.18 2.45
N GLY A 26 1.65 1.51 2.81
CA GLY A 26 1.68 0.08 3.16
C GLY A 26 0.46 -0.41 3.92
N GLY A 27 0.61 -1.48 4.66
CA GLY A 27 -0.48 -2.06 5.46
C GLY A 27 -0.01 -2.36 6.87
N TRP A 28 0.65 -1.42 7.50
CA TRP A 28 1.38 -1.64 8.74
C TRP A 28 1.04 -0.64 9.86
N MET A 29 0.14 0.31 9.65
CA MET A 29 -0.39 1.13 10.74
C MET A 29 -1.35 0.33 11.62
N GLY A 30 -1.23 0.54 12.92
CA GLY A 30 -1.99 -0.16 13.96
C GLY A 30 -1.15 -1.17 14.73
N ASN A 31 -1.82 -2.00 15.56
CA ASN A 31 -1.10 -2.84 16.51
C ASN A 31 -0.64 -4.21 15.96
N LEU A 32 -1.07 -4.60 14.75
CA LEU A 32 -0.61 -5.87 14.14
C LEU A 32 0.89 -5.83 13.80
N TRP A 33 1.40 -4.65 13.39
CA TRP A 33 2.81 -4.39 13.12
C TRP A 33 3.32 -3.27 14.03
N LEU A 34 3.19 -3.47 15.34
CA LEU A 34 3.35 -2.43 16.36
C LEU A 34 4.68 -1.66 16.28
N HIS A 35 5.78 -2.32 15.89
CA HIS A 35 7.07 -1.64 15.74
C HIS A 35 7.05 -0.57 14.65
N ASN A 36 6.29 -0.76 13.56
CA ASN A 36 6.11 0.25 12.53
C ASN A 36 5.24 1.40 13.01
N GLU A 37 4.16 1.10 13.72
CA GLU A 37 3.29 2.09 14.34
C GLU A 37 4.05 3.00 15.32
N ILE A 38 4.89 2.40 16.18
CA ILE A 38 5.77 3.15 17.09
C ILE A 38 6.73 4.04 16.31
N THR A 39 7.28 3.54 15.20
CA THR A 39 8.19 4.31 14.34
C THR A 39 7.49 5.55 13.77
N VAL A 40 6.27 5.41 13.28
CA VAL A 40 5.47 6.54 12.75
C VAL A 40 5.18 7.56 13.83
N ARG A 41 4.71 7.13 15.01
CA ARG A 41 4.47 8.03 16.16
C ARG A 41 5.74 8.79 16.54
N ASN A 42 6.88 8.12 16.53
CA ASN A 42 8.15 8.78 16.84
C ASN A 42 8.54 9.83 15.78
N ILE A 43 8.29 9.55 14.49
CA ILE A 43 8.55 10.55 13.44
C ILE A 43 7.64 11.77 13.65
N ILE A 44 6.34 11.56 13.86
CA ILE A 44 5.37 12.64 14.09
C ILE A 44 5.79 13.51 15.28
N ASN A 45 6.18 12.89 16.40
CA ASN A 45 6.59 13.61 17.61
C ASN A 45 7.96 14.31 17.46
N THR A 46 8.86 13.76 16.62
CA THR A 46 10.21 14.32 16.44
C THR A 46 10.19 15.57 15.56
N TYR A 47 9.25 15.67 14.63
CA TYR A 47 9.16 16.74 13.64
C TYR A 47 7.81 17.48 13.71
N PRO A 48 7.48 18.14 14.84
CA PRO A 48 6.17 18.73 15.09
C PRO A 48 5.84 19.92 14.17
N ASN A 49 6.85 20.55 13.60
CA ASN A 49 6.73 21.74 12.75
C ASN A 49 6.79 21.41 11.25
N ASN A 50 7.23 20.21 10.90
CA ASN A 50 7.30 19.81 9.49
C ASN A 50 5.94 19.34 8.99
N LYS A 51 5.63 19.57 7.72
CA LYS A 51 4.55 18.83 7.07
C LYS A 51 4.91 17.36 6.97
N ILE A 52 4.00 16.50 7.42
CA ILE A 52 4.16 15.06 7.31
C ILE A 52 3.03 14.49 6.45
N ILE A 53 3.40 13.71 5.44
CA ILE A 53 2.45 13.03 4.56
C ILE A 53 2.70 11.52 4.64
N ILE A 54 1.73 10.78 5.14
CA ILE A 54 1.75 9.33 5.13
C ILE A 54 1.04 8.86 3.86
N PHE A 55 1.75 8.18 2.97
CA PHE A 55 1.22 7.64 1.72
C PHE A 55 0.20 6.53 1.97
N PRO A 56 -0.59 6.13 0.98
CA PRO A 56 -1.77 5.28 1.16
C PRO A 56 -1.54 4.06 2.05
N GLN A 57 -2.19 4.07 3.22
CA GLN A 57 -2.02 3.10 4.31
C GLN A 57 -3.30 2.29 4.56
N THR A 58 -3.11 1.12 5.18
CA THR A 58 -4.14 0.41 5.92
C THR A 58 -3.92 0.59 7.41
N ILE A 59 -4.98 0.88 8.16
CA ILE A 59 -4.98 0.92 9.63
C ILE A 59 -5.72 -0.32 10.14
N PHE A 60 -5.10 -1.04 11.07
CA PHE A 60 -5.73 -2.19 11.72
C PHE A 60 -5.39 -2.24 13.21
N TYR A 61 -6.41 -2.09 14.04
CA TYR A 61 -6.33 -2.38 15.47
C TYR A 61 -7.18 -3.60 15.79
N THR A 62 -6.67 -4.48 16.67
CA THR A 62 -7.46 -5.57 17.23
C THR A 62 -8.58 -5.04 18.12
N ASP A 63 -9.70 -5.77 18.20
CA ASP A 63 -10.83 -5.36 19.03
C ASP A 63 -10.68 -5.88 20.48
N ASP A 64 -9.52 -5.59 21.05
CA ASP A 64 -9.18 -5.91 22.44
C ASP A 64 -8.63 -4.67 23.16
N TYR A 65 -8.27 -4.84 24.42
CA TYR A 65 -7.71 -3.77 25.24
C TYR A 65 -6.44 -3.17 24.64
N GLU A 66 -5.52 -4.01 24.13
CA GLU A 66 -4.25 -3.53 23.57
C GLU A 66 -4.46 -2.79 22.25
N GLY A 67 -5.38 -3.25 21.38
CA GLY A 67 -5.72 -2.53 20.16
C GLY A 67 -6.32 -1.15 20.45
N LYS A 68 -7.23 -1.05 21.39
CA LYS A 68 -7.85 0.23 21.83
C LYS A 68 -6.79 1.17 22.41
N LYS A 69 -5.93 0.69 23.28
CA LYS A 69 -4.84 1.45 23.90
C LYS A 69 -3.83 1.98 22.86
N GLU A 70 -3.45 1.17 21.88
CA GLU A 70 -2.54 1.61 20.83
C GLU A 70 -3.22 2.64 19.88
N CYS A 71 -4.51 2.47 19.60
CA CYS A 71 -5.31 3.46 18.86
C CYS A 71 -5.35 4.82 19.58
N GLU A 72 -5.57 4.83 20.89
CA GLU A 72 -5.57 6.05 21.72
C GLU A 72 -4.21 6.75 21.71
N LYS A 73 -3.09 5.98 21.80
CA LYS A 73 -1.74 6.55 21.72
C LYS A 73 -1.49 7.23 20.38
N THR A 74 -1.93 6.61 19.29
CA THR A 74 -1.79 7.20 17.95
C THR A 74 -2.70 8.41 17.80
N SER A 75 -3.94 8.37 18.30
CA SER A 75 -4.85 9.52 18.31
C SER A 75 -4.25 10.72 19.05
N LYS A 76 -3.63 10.47 20.21
CA LYS A 76 -2.93 11.52 20.98
C LYS A 76 -1.74 12.09 20.20
N CYS A 77 -0.98 11.23 19.53
CA CYS A 77 0.14 11.67 18.70
C CYS A 77 -0.33 12.55 17.54
N VAL A 78 -1.39 12.14 16.84
CA VAL A 78 -2.01 12.88 15.73
C VAL A 78 -2.57 14.22 16.21
N SER A 79 -3.20 14.28 17.40
CA SER A 79 -3.80 15.51 17.95
C SER A 79 -2.75 16.57 18.35
N ASN A 80 -1.50 16.21 18.47
CA ASN A 80 -0.41 17.13 18.79
C ASN A 80 0.31 17.68 17.54
N HIS A 81 -0.16 17.33 16.34
CA HIS A 81 0.47 17.74 15.09
C HIS A 81 -0.52 18.52 14.22
N ASN A 82 -0.12 19.73 13.77
CA ASN A 82 -1.03 20.62 13.04
C ASN A 82 -0.96 20.49 11.52
N ASN A 83 0.00 19.73 10.98
CA ASN A 83 0.22 19.62 9.54
C ASN A 83 0.55 18.17 9.12
N LEU A 84 -0.38 17.25 9.41
CA LEU A 84 -0.26 15.81 9.16
C LEU A 84 -1.35 15.33 8.22
N ILE A 85 -0.97 14.85 7.04
CA ILE A 85 -1.88 14.20 6.10
C ILE A 85 -1.68 12.69 6.18
N ILE A 86 -2.76 11.95 6.46
CA ILE A 86 -2.75 10.48 6.43
C ILE A 86 -3.60 10.01 5.25
N CYS A 87 -2.96 9.52 4.20
CA CYS A 87 -3.63 8.92 3.06
C CYS A 87 -4.01 7.48 3.39
N LEU A 88 -5.27 7.11 3.12
CA LEU A 88 -5.82 5.80 3.46
C LEU A 88 -6.41 5.17 2.21
N ARG A 89 -6.05 3.90 1.94
CA ARG A 89 -6.32 3.24 0.67
C ARG A 89 -7.62 2.44 0.61
N GLU A 90 -8.34 2.35 1.72
CA GLU A 90 -9.68 1.75 1.77
C GLU A 90 -10.56 2.41 2.83
N LYS A 91 -11.88 2.34 2.62
CA LYS A 91 -12.90 3.01 3.45
C LYS A 91 -12.83 2.63 4.93
N ARG A 92 -12.49 1.37 5.24
CA ARG A 92 -12.40 0.91 6.63
C ARG A 92 -11.34 1.70 7.39
N SER A 93 -10.12 1.79 6.86
CA SER A 93 -9.03 2.56 7.48
C SER A 93 -9.34 4.05 7.56
N TYR A 94 -9.97 4.60 6.51
CA TYR A 94 -10.42 5.99 6.53
C TYR A 94 -11.42 6.26 7.66
N ASN A 95 -12.39 5.37 7.86
CA ASN A 95 -13.35 5.47 8.95
C ASN A 95 -12.68 5.32 10.33
N VAL A 96 -11.70 4.41 10.46
CA VAL A 96 -10.92 4.30 11.70
C VAL A 96 -10.21 5.62 12.02
N ALA A 97 -9.49 6.20 11.07
CA ALA A 97 -8.82 7.48 11.27
C ALA A 97 -9.82 8.61 11.59
N LYS A 98 -10.89 8.73 10.80
CA LYS A 98 -11.90 9.78 10.96
C LYS A 98 -12.61 9.72 12.31
N ASN A 99 -12.90 8.52 12.82
CA ASN A 99 -13.69 8.35 14.04
C ASN A 99 -12.84 8.33 15.31
N ASN A 100 -11.57 7.93 15.22
CA ASN A 100 -10.75 7.74 16.42
C ASN A 100 -9.62 8.75 16.56
N TYR A 101 -9.15 9.38 15.46
CA TYR A 101 -8.08 10.36 15.56
C TYR A 101 -8.62 11.77 15.63
N LYS A 102 -7.99 12.58 16.49
CA LYS A 102 -8.37 13.99 16.69
C LYS A 102 -7.40 14.86 15.89
N PHE A 103 -7.72 15.10 14.63
CA PHE A 103 -6.95 15.98 13.78
C PHE A 103 -7.05 17.44 14.21
N GLN A 104 -5.95 18.19 14.13
CA GLN A 104 -5.85 19.61 14.47
C GLN A 104 -5.22 20.37 13.29
N GLY A 105 -5.46 21.70 13.24
CA GLY A 105 -4.92 22.56 12.18
C GLY A 105 -5.29 22.06 10.78
N ASP A 106 -4.29 21.95 9.91
CA ASP A 106 -4.44 21.43 8.54
C ASP A 106 -4.33 19.90 8.44
N SER A 107 -4.17 19.24 9.59
CA SER A 107 -4.10 17.77 9.65
C SER A 107 -5.43 17.14 9.27
N LYS A 108 -5.39 16.08 8.44
CA LYS A 108 -6.60 15.39 7.96
C LYS A 108 -6.32 14.00 7.42
N PRO A 109 -7.32 13.09 7.44
CA PRO A 109 -7.29 11.86 6.68
C PRO A 109 -7.76 12.10 5.24
N ILE A 110 -7.14 11.44 4.26
CA ILE A 110 -7.56 11.45 2.86
C ILE A 110 -7.81 10.01 2.40
N LEU A 111 -9.00 9.75 1.85
CA LEU A 111 -9.28 8.50 1.17
C LEU A 111 -8.79 8.57 -0.27
N CYS A 112 -7.86 7.71 -0.66
CA CYS A 112 -7.27 7.67 -1.99
C CYS A 112 -6.89 6.22 -2.36
N PRO A 113 -6.72 5.89 -3.65
CA PRO A 113 -6.29 4.56 -4.06
C PRO A 113 -4.89 4.20 -3.57
N ASP A 114 -4.57 2.89 -3.55
CA ASP A 114 -3.19 2.44 -3.33
C ASP A 114 -2.28 3.03 -4.40
N ILE A 115 -1.12 3.57 -4.00
CA ILE A 115 -0.21 4.29 -4.89
C ILE A 115 0.31 3.41 -6.03
N VAL A 116 0.37 2.09 -5.85
CA VAL A 116 0.78 1.13 -6.88
C VAL A 116 -0.16 1.21 -8.10
N LEU A 117 -1.43 1.54 -7.91
CA LEU A 117 -2.40 1.71 -9.00
C LEU A 117 -2.15 2.94 -9.88
N PHE A 118 -1.32 3.89 -9.45
CA PHE A 118 -0.83 4.99 -10.28
C PHE A 118 0.28 4.54 -11.23
N GLY A 119 0.99 3.49 -10.87
CA GLY A 119 2.09 2.95 -11.65
C GLY A 119 1.64 2.39 -13.01
N SER A 120 2.59 2.25 -13.89
CA SER A 120 2.45 1.46 -15.11
C SER A 120 3.48 0.36 -15.06
N CYS A 121 3.06 -0.87 -15.30
CA CYS A 121 3.98 -1.94 -15.64
C CYS A 121 4.47 -1.68 -17.07
N ASN A 122 5.78 -1.61 -17.26
CA ASN A 122 6.35 -1.77 -18.58
C ASN A 122 6.14 -3.25 -18.93
N TYR A 123 5.12 -3.50 -19.73
CA TYR A 123 4.65 -4.82 -20.10
C TYR A 123 5.80 -5.79 -20.33
N VAL A 124 5.66 -6.95 -19.76
CA VAL A 124 6.52 -8.10 -20.07
C VAL A 124 5.76 -8.98 -21.03
N GLU A 125 6.37 -9.24 -22.18
CA GLU A 125 5.81 -10.10 -23.20
C GLU A 125 5.48 -11.48 -22.60
N LYS A 126 4.21 -11.90 -22.75
CA LYS A 126 3.80 -13.25 -22.35
C LYS A 126 4.35 -14.22 -23.37
N VAL A 127 5.25 -15.07 -22.91
CA VAL A 127 5.73 -16.18 -23.73
C VAL A 127 4.57 -17.14 -23.93
N PRO A 128 4.17 -17.43 -25.19
CA PRO A 128 3.16 -18.45 -25.45
C PRO A 128 3.60 -19.76 -24.82
N ASN A 129 2.82 -20.27 -23.90
CA ASN A 129 3.08 -21.57 -23.28
C ASN A 129 1.91 -22.49 -23.57
N ASN A 130 2.19 -23.67 -24.09
CA ASN A 130 1.19 -24.70 -24.36
C ASN A 130 0.60 -25.29 -23.06
N LYS A 131 1.20 -24.99 -21.89
CA LYS A 131 0.73 -25.44 -20.59
C LYS A 131 0.09 -24.28 -19.81
N ILE A 132 -1.02 -24.54 -19.17
CA ILE A 132 -1.64 -23.61 -18.22
C ILE A 132 -0.71 -23.48 -17.02
N LYS A 133 -0.23 -22.27 -16.74
CA LYS A 133 0.56 -21.92 -15.58
C LYS A 133 -0.26 -21.08 -14.61
N ILE A 134 -0.28 -21.46 -13.34
CA ILE A 134 -1.06 -20.80 -12.28
C ILE A 134 -0.09 -20.19 -11.26
N ASN A 135 -0.11 -18.88 -11.13
CA ASN A 135 0.67 -18.18 -10.11
C ASN A 135 0.00 -18.32 -8.74
N ILE A 136 0.77 -18.71 -7.74
CA ILE A 136 0.34 -18.79 -6.34
C ILE A 136 1.14 -17.77 -5.54
N CYS A 137 0.45 -16.76 -5.00
CA CYS A 137 1.04 -15.71 -4.17
C CYS A 137 0.33 -15.62 -2.81
N LEU A 138 0.48 -16.65 -2.00
CA LEU A 138 -0.19 -16.78 -0.71
C LEU A 138 0.72 -16.40 0.45
N ARG A 139 0.12 -15.88 1.52
CA ARG A 139 0.82 -15.45 2.74
C ARG A 139 1.28 -16.66 3.56
N LYS A 140 2.40 -16.44 4.28
CA LYS A 140 2.93 -17.37 5.28
C LYS A 140 3.08 -16.69 6.66
N ASP A 141 2.53 -15.47 6.80
CA ASP A 141 2.64 -14.65 8.01
C ASP A 141 1.29 -14.55 8.75
N CYS A 142 1.28 -13.80 9.86
CA CYS A 142 0.12 -13.67 10.76
C CYS A 142 -1.15 -13.08 10.12
N GLU A 143 -1.08 -12.48 8.95
CA GLU A 143 -2.24 -11.98 8.22
C GLU A 143 -2.89 -13.04 7.32
N GLY A 144 -2.26 -14.19 7.10
CA GLY A 144 -2.81 -15.28 6.28
C GLY A 144 -4.10 -15.84 6.88
N VAL A 145 -4.98 -16.33 6.00
CA VAL A 145 -6.28 -16.92 6.36
C VAL A 145 -6.41 -18.38 5.91
N ILE A 146 -5.41 -18.89 5.23
CA ILE A 146 -5.39 -20.27 4.70
C ILE A 146 -4.64 -21.15 5.69
N ASP A 147 -5.33 -22.13 6.23
CA ASP A 147 -4.77 -23.04 7.24
C ASP A 147 -3.97 -24.20 6.61
N LYS A 148 -4.45 -24.76 5.51
CA LYS A 148 -3.87 -25.94 4.84
C LYS A 148 -3.34 -25.59 3.44
N ARG A 149 -2.40 -24.66 3.42
CA ARG A 149 -1.85 -24.09 2.18
C ARG A 149 -1.34 -25.15 1.20
N GLU A 150 -0.62 -26.15 1.70
CA GLU A 150 -0.04 -27.21 0.87
C GLU A 150 -1.11 -28.06 0.21
N ASN A 151 -2.19 -28.40 0.93
CA ASN A 151 -3.33 -29.15 0.39
C ASN A 151 -4.04 -28.33 -0.71
N LEU A 152 -4.23 -27.04 -0.47
CA LEU A 152 -4.85 -26.16 -1.48
C LEU A 152 -3.98 -26.11 -2.75
N ILE A 153 -2.66 -25.99 -2.63
CA ILE A 153 -1.76 -25.98 -3.78
C ILE A 153 -1.79 -27.30 -4.54
N GLU A 154 -1.85 -28.42 -3.84
CA GLU A 154 -1.98 -29.74 -4.45
C GLU A 154 -3.28 -29.83 -5.28
N GLU A 155 -4.42 -29.40 -4.72
CA GLU A 155 -5.69 -29.38 -5.47
C GLU A 155 -5.64 -28.44 -6.68
N ILE A 156 -5.02 -27.25 -6.55
CA ILE A 156 -4.86 -26.32 -7.67
C ILE A 156 -3.97 -26.93 -8.78
N SER A 157 -2.97 -27.75 -8.43
CA SER A 157 -2.06 -28.37 -9.39
C SER A 157 -2.76 -29.27 -10.42
N LYS A 158 -3.97 -29.73 -10.12
CA LYS A 158 -4.81 -30.49 -11.06
C LYS A 158 -5.31 -29.65 -12.25
N TYR A 159 -5.27 -28.33 -12.14
CA TYR A 159 -5.70 -27.39 -13.19
C TYR A 159 -4.57 -26.84 -14.05
N GLY A 160 -3.32 -26.98 -13.61
CA GLY A 160 -2.16 -26.48 -14.34
C GLY A 160 -0.85 -26.53 -13.56
N GLU A 161 0.23 -26.12 -14.21
CA GLU A 161 1.57 -26.02 -13.60
C GLU A 161 1.59 -24.91 -12.54
N ILE A 162 2.06 -25.22 -11.34
CA ILE A 162 2.15 -24.26 -10.23
C ILE A 162 3.41 -23.44 -10.35
N ASN A 163 3.26 -22.13 -10.21
CA ASN A 163 4.34 -21.16 -10.09
C ASN A 163 4.19 -20.38 -8.78
N GLU A 164 4.92 -20.80 -7.74
CA GLU A 164 4.94 -20.06 -6.48
C GLU A 164 5.75 -18.78 -6.62
N ILE A 165 5.10 -17.65 -6.34
CA ILE A 165 5.69 -16.32 -6.41
C ILE A 165 5.46 -15.55 -5.11
N SER A 166 6.23 -14.49 -4.89
CA SER A 166 6.13 -13.67 -3.68
C SER A 166 6.26 -12.19 -3.99
N THR A 167 5.52 -11.36 -3.25
CA THR A 167 5.73 -9.91 -3.20
C THR A 167 6.74 -9.50 -2.13
N VAL A 168 7.32 -10.44 -1.41
CA VAL A 168 8.31 -10.20 -0.35
C VAL A 168 9.68 -10.61 -0.84
N VAL A 169 10.61 -9.67 -0.79
CA VAL A 169 12.03 -9.92 -1.04
C VAL A 169 12.74 -10.07 0.32
N PRO A 170 13.25 -11.27 0.68
CA PRO A 170 13.77 -11.55 2.02
C PRO A 170 15.19 -11.00 2.26
N ARG A 171 15.57 -9.94 1.56
CA ARG A 171 16.88 -9.29 1.66
C ARG A 171 16.77 -7.79 1.42
N LEU A 172 17.76 -7.03 1.85
CA LEU A 172 17.88 -5.63 1.48
C LEU A 172 18.16 -5.48 -0.01
N VAL A 173 17.39 -4.66 -0.69
CA VAL A 173 17.56 -4.33 -2.11
C VAL A 173 18.22 -2.95 -2.21
N PRO A 174 19.50 -2.87 -2.62
CA PRO A 174 20.18 -1.60 -2.86
C PRO A 174 19.43 -0.76 -3.90
N LEU A 175 19.50 0.57 -3.79
CA LEU A 175 18.80 1.49 -4.71
C LEU A 175 19.04 1.17 -6.17
N LYS A 176 20.31 0.90 -6.56
CA LYS A 176 20.70 0.56 -7.93
C LYS A 176 20.07 -0.72 -8.48
N ASN A 177 19.59 -1.60 -7.62
CA ASN A 177 19.01 -2.90 -8.01
C ASN A 177 17.47 -2.90 -7.96
N ARG A 178 16.81 -1.86 -7.42
CA ARG A 178 15.34 -1.84 -7.21
C ARG A 178 14.55 -2.01 -8.49
N ILE A 179 14.98 -1.37 -9.57
CA ILE A 179 14.30 -1.48 -10.88
C ILE A 179 14.42 -2.91 -11.43
N LYS A 180 15.60 -3.53 -11.31
CA LYS A 180 15.79 -4.92 -11.72
C LYS A 180 14.87 -5.86 -10.93
N GLU A 181 14.86 -5.74 -9.60
CA GLU A 181 14.02 -6.54 -8.71
C GLU A 181 12.53 -6.39 -9.04
N LEU A 182 12.10 -5.16 -9.29
CA LEU A 182 10.72 -4.89 -9.67
C LEU A 182 10.37 -5.52 -11.02
N ASN A 183 11.26 -5.46 -12.00
CA ASN A 183 11.06 -6.07 -13.32
C ASN A 183 11.00 -7.59 -13.24
N GLU A 184 11.79 -8.22 -12.36
CA GLU A 184 11.71 -9.65 -12.09
C GLU A 184 10.33 -10.02 -11.50
N SER A 185 9.86 -9.25 -10.51
CA SER A 185 8.51 -9.44 -9.96
C SER A 185 7.41 -9.26 -11.03
N TRP A 186 7.52 -8.26 -11.92
CA TRP A 186 6.58 -8.10 -13.02
C TRP A 186 6.56 -9.31 -13.94
N LYS A 187 7.73 -9.86 -14.27
CA LYS A 187 7.88 -11.08 -15.04
C LYS A 187 7.15 -12.27 -14.42
N ASP A 188 7.36 -12.47 -13.12
CA ASP A 188 6.73 -13.57 -12.39
C ASP A 188 5.20 -13.47 -12.45
N PHE A 189 4.64 -12.29 -12.16
CA PHE A 189 3.19 -12.07 -12.19
C PHE A 189 2.59 -12.16 -13.61
N SER A 190 3.35 -11.82 -14.65
CA SER A 190 2.90 -11.94 -16.04
C SER A 190 3.00 -13.37 -16.58
N SER A 191 3.78 -14.25 -15.96
CA SER A 191 4.06 -15.61 -16.50
C SER A 191 2.86 -16.56 -16.37
N GLY A 192 1.94 -16.34 -15.44
CA GLY A 192 0.79 -17.19 -15.23
C GLY A 192 -0.42 -16.80 -16.07
N ARG A 193 -1.29 -17.78 -16.34
CA ARG A 193 -2.60 -17.58 -16.97
C ARG A 193 -3.59 -16.89 -15.99
N ILE A 194 -3.48 -17.25 -14.71
CA ILE A 194 -4.19 -16.63 -13.59
C ILE A 194 -3.26 -16.53 -12.38
N THR A 195 -3.62 -15.67 -11.42
CA THR A 195 -2.97 -15.61 -10.11
C THR A 195 -3.99 -15.93 -9.01
N ILE A 196 -3.60 -16.70 -8.00
CA ILE A 196 -4.38 -16.94 -6.79
C ILE A 196 -3.62 -16.32 -5.62
N THR A 197 -4.29 -15.41 -4.86
CA THR A 197 -3.58 -14.63 -3.84
C THR A 197 -4.50 -14.14 -2.71
N ASP A 198 -3.96 -14.08 -1.50
CA ASP A 198 -4.50 -13.36 -0.34
C ASP A 198 -3.66 -12.10 0.00
N ARG A 199 -2.71 -11.75 -0.89
CA ARG A 199 -1.87 -10.56 -0.77
C ARG A 199 -2.42 -9.42 -1.60
N LEU A 200 -2.57 -8.24 -0.98
CA LEU A 200 -2.99 -7.04 -1.70
C LEU A 200 -2.09 -6.76 -2.91
N HIS A 201 -0.78 -6.70 -2.72
CA HIS A 201 0.12 -6.42 -3.84
C HIS A 201 0.21 -7.58 -4.83
N GLY A 202 -0.11 -8.81 -4.42
CA GLY A 202 -0.31 -9.94 -5.35
C GLY A 202 -1.45 -9.67 -6.33
N MET A 203 -2.60 -9.20 -5.83
CA MET A 203 -3.73 -8.76 -6.64
C MET A 203 -3.35 -7.58 -7.54
N LEU A 204 -2.74 -6.53 -6.98
CA LEU A 204 -2.41 -5.32 -7.73
C LEU A 204 -1.41 -5.60 -8.86
N PHE A 205 -0.37 -6.38 -8.59
CA PHE A 205 0.62 -6.77 -9.61
C PHE A 205 -0.01 -7.61 -10.72
N SER A 206 -0.90 -8.54 -10.37
CA SER A 206 -1.64 -9.32 -11.38
C SER A 206 -2.44 -8.41 -12.30
N ILE A 207 -3.23 -7.47 -11.74
CA ILE A 207 -4.08 -6.57 -12.51
C ILE A 207 -3.26 -5.64 -13.40
N LEU A 208 -2.18 -5.07 -12.87
CA LEU A 208 -1.29 -4.19 -13.64
C LEU A 208 -0.64 -4.92 -14.82
N ASN A 209 -0.36 -6.21 -14.67
CA ASN A 209 0.12 -7.07 -15.76
C ASN A 209 -0.99 -7.62 -16.67
N GLY A 210 -2.25 -7.29 -16.41
CA GLY A 210 -3.39 -7.80 -17.17
C GLY A 210 -3.72 -9.27 -16.89
N THR A 211 -3.16 -9.87 -15.84
CA THR A 211 -3.39 -11.26 -15.46
C THR A 211 -4.63 -11.36 -14.57
N PRO A 212 -5.67 -12.12 -14.94
CA PRO A 212 -6.82 -12.36 -14.07
C PRO A 212 -6.42 -12.99 -12.75
N CYS A 213 -7.16 -12.70 -11.68
CA CYS A 213 -6.83 -13.28 -10.39
C CYS A 213 -8.06 -13.71 -9.58
N ILE A 214 -7.87 -14.76 -8.78
CA ILE A 214 -8.75 -15.14 -7.69
C ILE A 214 -8.12 -14.59 -6.40
N VAL A 215 -8.89 -13.80 -5.65
CA VAL A 215 -8.41 -13.18 -4.43
C VAL A 215 -9.19 -13.62 -3.21
N LEU A 216 -8.45 -14.00 -2.17
CA LEU A 216 -9.00 -14.16 -0.83
C LEU A 216 -8.76 -12.86 -0.05
N ASN A 217 -9.66 -12.60 0.88
CA ASN A 217 -9.39 -11.54 1.85
C ASN A 217 -8.30 -12.00 2.84
N ASN A 218 -7.79 -11.07 3.60
CA ASN A 218 -6.87 -11.35 4.71
C ASN A 218 -7.47 -10.85 6.03
N LYS A 219 -6.83 -11.13 7.17
CA LYS A 219 -7.33 -10.74 8.50
C LYS A 219 -7.64 -9.25 8.62
N THR A 220 -6.90 -8.39 7.92
CA THR A 220 -7.10 -6.94 7.98
C THR A 220 -8.21 -6.43 7.06
N GLY A 221 -8.73 -7.25 6.16
CA GLY A 221 -9.78 -6.85 5.21
C GLY A 221 -9.31 -5.95 4.07
N LYS A 222 -8.03 -5.64 3.98
CA LYS A 222 -7.49 -4.66 3.03
C LYS A 222 -7.57 -5.09 1.57
N VAL A 223 -7.56 -6.41 1.28
CA VAL A 223 -7.60 -6.90 -0.10
C VAL A 223 -8.94 -6.52 -0.74
N PHE A 224 -10.05 -6.88 -0.09
CA PHE A 224 -11.38 -6.52 -0.59
C PHE A 224 -11.65 -5.01 -0.49
N GLY A 225 -11.11 -4.35 0.54
CA GLY A 225 -11.24 -2.89 0.67
C GLY A 225 -10.62 -2.11 -0.49
N VAL A 226 -9.44 -2.51 -0.95
CA VAL A 226 -8.78 -1.88 -2.10
C VAL A 226 -9.38 -2.33 -3.43
N LEU A 227 -9.91 -3.56 -3.51
CA LEU A 227 -10.60 -4.05 -4.70
C LEU A 227 -11.75 -3.14 -5.14
N GLU A 228 -12.42 -2.45 -4.20
CA GLU A 228 -13.49 -1.51 -4.51
C GLU A 228 -13.10 -0.43 -5.52
N TRP A 229 -11.83 -0.01 -5.55
CA TRP A 229 -11.33 0.97 -6.53
C TRP A 229 -11.24 0.43 -7.96
N ILE A 230 -11.10 -0.87 -8.12
CA ILE A 230 -10.76 -1.53 -9.38
C ILE A 230 -11.73 -2.64 -9.80
N LYS A 231 -12.85 -2.79 -9.10
CA LYS A 231 -13.85 -3.82 -9.40
C LYS A 231 -14.43 -3.72 -10.83
N SER A 232 -14.39 -2.54 -11.43
CA SER A 232 -14.81 -2.34 -12.82
C SER A 232 -13.91 -3.04 -13.85
N THR A 233 -12.70 -3.46 -13.47
CA THR A 233 -11.77 -4.14 -14.40
C THR A 233 -12.24 -5.53 -14.81
N LYS A 234 -13.15 -6.18 -14.04
CA LYS A 234 -13.69 -7.53 -14.28
C LYS A 234 -12.61 -8.63 -14.37
N MET A 235 -11.40 -8.36 -13.90
CA MET A 235 -10.30 -9.33 -13.90
C MET A 235 -10.14 -10.06 -12.56
N VAL A 236 -10.96 -9.72 -11.56
CA VAL A 236 -10.83 -10.25 -10.20
C VAL A 236 -12.08 -11.05 -9.85
N ILE A 237 -11.88 -12.26 -9.38
CA ILE A 237 -12.90 -13.09 -8.75
C ILE A 237 -12.55 -13.18 -7.27
N THR A 238 -13.51 -12.92 -6.38
CA THR A 238 -13.33 -13.05 -4.94
C THR A 238 -13.66 -14.46 -4.48
N ALA A 239 -12.93 -14.92 -3.46
CA ALA A 239 -13.22 -16.16 -2.76
C ALA A 239 -13.12 -15.91 -1.26
N SER A 240 -13.99 -16.55 -0.47
CA SER A 240 -14.01 -16.46 0.99
C SER A 240 -13.42 -17.71 1.64
N THR A 241 -13.41 -18.83 0.93
CA THR A 241 -12.91 -20.14 1.39
C THR A 241 -11.99 -20.79 0.35
N GLU A 242 -11.26 -21.82 0.78
CA GLU A 242 -10.43 -22.65 -0.11
C GLU A 242 -11.26 -23.37 -1.17
N GLU A 243 -12.47 -23.84 -0.81
CA GLU A 243 -13.41 -24.47 -1.72
C GLU A 243 -13.88 -23.51 -2.81
N GLU A 244 -14.18 -22.25 -2.45
CA GLU A 244 -14.56 -21.22 -3.42
C GLU A 244 -13.40 -20.89 -4.36
N VAL A 245 -12.14 -20.93 -3.89
CA VAL A 245 -10.97 -20.77 -4.77
C VAL A 245 -11.00 -21.84 -5.85
N LEU A 246 -11.14 -23.14 -5.48
CA LEU A 246 -11.15 -24.26 -6.42
C LEU A 246 -12.31 -24.17 -7.40
N GLN A 247 -13.51 -23.85 -6.92
CA GLN A 247 -14.71 -23.68 -7.75
C GLN A 247 -14.57 -22.56 -8.78
N ASN A 248 -13.82 -21.50 -8.45
CA ASN A 248 -13.63 -20.33 -9.29
C ASN A 248 -12.52 -20.50 -10.34
N ILE A 249 -11.62 -21.49 -10.23
CA ILE A 249 -10.52 -21.68 -11.19
C ILE A 249 -11.03 -21.82 -12.64
N PRO A 250 -12.03 -22.67 -12.96
CA PRO A 250 -12.50 -22.79 -14.34
C PRO A 250 -13.04 -21.49 -14.92
N GLN A 251 -13.69 -20.65 -14.10
CA GLN A 251 -14.17 -19.34 -14.51
C GLN A 251 -13.01 -18.38 -14.73
N ALA A 252 -12.04 -18.33 -13.80
CA ALA A 252 -10.88 -17.45 -13.90
C ALA A 252 -10.04 -17.75 -15.14
N LEU A 253 -9.86 -19.02 -15.48
CA LEU A 253 -9.15 -19.46 -16.69
C LEU A 253 -9.82 -19.00 -18.00
N LYS A 254 -11.13 -18.73 -17.98
CA LYS A 254 -11.89 -18.21 -19.15
C LYS A 254 -11.84 -16.68 -19.25
N LEU A 255 -11.46 -15.97 -18.18
CA LEU A 255 -11.35 -14.51 -18.22
C LEU A 255 -10.28 -14.11 -19.23
N LYS A 256 -10.61 -13.09 -20.01
CA LYS A 256 -9.64 -12.50 -20.95
C LYS A 256 -8.67 -11.62 -20.18
N GLU A 257 -7.43 -11.66 -20.59
CA GLU A 257 -6.43 -10.70 -20.18
C GLU A 257 -6.85 -9.30 -20.63
N SER A 258 -6.64 -8.31 -19.77
CA SER A 258 -7.03 -6.94 -20.05
C SER A 258 -6.01 -5.97 -19.49
N LYS A 259 -5.53 -5.07 -20.32
CA LYS A 259 -4.62 -4.01 -19.86
C LYS A 259 -5.32 -3.11 -18.85
N TYR A 260 -4.70 -2.94 -17.68
CA TYR A 260 -5.20 -2.00 -16.68
C TYR A 260 -5.19 -0.57 -17.22
N ASN A 261 -6.32 0.11 -17.09
CA ASN A 261 -6.44 1.50 -17.47
C ASN A 261 -6.28 2.41 -16.23
N ARG A 262 -5.08 2.95 -16.03
CA ARG A 262 -4.78 3.85 -14.90
C ARG A 262 -5.61 5.14 -14.88
N ASN A 263 -6.18 5.54 -16.02
CA ASN A 263 -7.02 6.74 -16.07
C ASN A 263 -8.34 6.59 -15.31
N LEU A 264 -8.75 5.35 -14.97
CA LEU A 264 -9.91 5.10 -14.11
C LEU A 264 -9.81 5.83 -12.76
N LEU A 265 -8.61 5.99 -12.23
CA LEU A 265 -8.35 6.58 -10.90
C LEU A 265 -7.65 7.94 -10.98
N LYS A 266 -7.51 8.51 -12.17
CA LYS A 266 -6.79 9.78 -12.39
C LYS A 266 -7.27 10.89 -11.46
N LYS A 267 -8.60 11.08 -11.35
CA LYS A 267 -9.19 12.13 -10.50
C LYS A 267 -8.87 11.95 -9.01
N GLU A 268 -8.80 10.71 -8.55
CA GLU A 268 -8.51 10.43 -7.14
C GLU A 268 -7.03 10.69 -6.82
N PHE A 269 -6.12 10.37 -7.74
CA PHE A 269 -4.71 10.71 -7.59
C PHE A 269 -4.46 12.21 -7.72
N GLU A 270 -5.19 12.91 -8.59
CA GLU A 270 -5.14 14.38 -8.72
C GLU A 270 -5.55 15.08 -7.41
N LYS A 271 -6.58 14.57 -6.71
CA LYS A 271 -6.95 15.09 -5.39
C LYS A 271 -5.79 14.97 -4.39
N MET A 272 -5.16 13.79 -4.33
CA MET A 272 -4.00 13.58 -3.45
C MET A 272 -2.84 14.51 -3.84
N ALA A 273 -2.52 14.61 -5.14
CA ALA A 273 -1.46 15.48 -5.63
C ALA A 273 -1.72 16.95 -5.34
N LYS A 274 -2.97 17.40 -5.42
CA LYS A 274 -3.35 18.78 -5.07
C LYS A 274 -3.09 19.12 -3.62
N GLU A 275 -3.39 18.19 -2.71
CA GLU A 275 -3.11 18.40 -1.28
C GLU A 275 -1.61 18.43 -0.98
N ILE A 276 -0.80 17.72 -1.75
CA ILE A 276 0.66 17.77 -1.64
C ILE A 276 1.21 19.10 -2.19
N LYS A 277 0.74 19.51 -3.38
CA LYS A 277 1.22 20.73 -4.06
C LYS A 277 0.85 22.02 -3.34
N LYS A 278 -0.33 22.08 -2.72
CA LYS A 278 -0.86 23.30 -2.10
C LYS A 278 0.13 24.00 -1.19
N GLU A 279 1.04 23.27 -0.57
CA GLU A 279 2.06 23.84 0.32
C GLU A 279 3.43 24.03 -0.30
N ILE A 280 3.75 23.38 -1.41
CA ILE A 280 4.95 23.72 -2.17
C ILE A 280 4.80 25.16 -2.66
N ASP A 281 3.64 25.48 -3.24
CA ASP A 281 3.31 26.80 -3.75
C ASP A 281 3.24 27.88 -2.62
N GLU A 282 2.75 27.53 -1.44
CA GLU A 282 2.68 28.42 -0.27
C GLU A 282 4.08 28.72 0.31
N ASN A 283 4.98 27.74 0.36
CA ASN A 283 6.35 27.92 0.83
C ASN A 283 7.18 28.74 -0.16
N GLU A 284 7.06 28.53 -1.47
CA GLU A 284 7.72 29.35 -2.50
C GLU A 284 7.26 30.82 -2.44
N ASN A 285 5.97 31.07 -2.23
CA ASN A 285 5.44 32.42 -2.08
C ASN A 285 5.89 33.12 -0.79
N GLN A 286 6.13 32.39 0.31
CA GLN A 286 6.68 32.96 1.54
C GLN A 286 8.16 33.31 1.40
N GLU A 287 8.96 32.51 0.68
CA GLU A 287 10.36 32.83 0.39
C GLU A 287 10.47 34.10 -0.49
N ILE A 288 9.66 34.21 -1.54
CA ILE A 288 9.64 35.40 -2.42
C ILE A 288 9.29 36.68 -1.60
N ASN A 289 8.27 36.60 -0.75
CA ASN A 289 7.86 37.75 0.08
C ASN A 289 8.89 38.11 1.18
N SER A 290 9.65 37.13 1.71
CA SER A 290 10.72 37.39 2.69
C SER A 290 11.93 38.06 2.05
N ASP A 291 12.28 37.68 0.82
CA ASP A 291 13.39 38.29 0.07
C ASP A 291 13.03 39.70 -0.41
N GLU A 292 11.79 39.98 -0.79
CA GLU A 292 11.34 41.33 -1.11
C GLU A 292 11.30 42.27 0.10
N CYS A 293 10.99 41.76 1.31
CA CYS A 293 11.07 42.53 2.55
C CYS A 293 12.50 42.82 2.99
N SER A 294 13.43 41.92 2.70
CA SER A 294 14.85 42.07 3.03
C SER A 294 15.54 43.12 2.13
N ASN A 295 15.13 43.15 0.83
CA ASN A 295 15.65 44.11 -0.15
C ASN A 295 15.06 45.53 -0.04
N LYS A 296 14.02 45.76 0.76
CA LYS A 296 13.46 47.09 1.03
C LYS A 296 14.05 47.76 2.27
N LYS A 297 14.99 47.12 2.95
CA LYS A 297 15.67 47.66 4.16
C LYS A 297 17.14 47.97 3.94
N LEU A 298 17.62 47.99 2.70
CA LEU A 298 18.90 48.53 2.26
C LEU A 298 18.60 49.76 1.42
#